data_f5ccc46c1352cbaab59963394aba6329
#
_entry.id   f5ccc46c1352cbaab59963394aba6329
#
_cell.length_a   1.000
_cell.length_b   1.000
_cell.length_c   1.000
_cell.angle_alpha   90.00
_cell.angle_beta   90.00
_cell.angle_gamma   90.00
#
_symmetry.space_group_name_H-M   'P 1'
#
loop_
_entity.id
_entity.type
_entity.pdbx_description
1 polymer ?
#
loop_
_entity_poly.entity_id
_entity_poly.type
_entity_poly.pdbx_seq_one_letter_code
_entity_poly.pdbx_strand_id
1 'polypeptide(L)'
;MSAQTQRADPARLLVLVADDEPPIRLLCQVNLAVAGMDVLQAADGGEAIELARSSAPDLVLLDLMMPRVDGWTVAEELGADERTREIPIVFLTARATTEDRRRAEKLGALGYILKPFDPVRLAPLVTQVVERCARGEADALRKERSPQLWPADLEG
;
A
#
# COMPACT_ATOMS: atom_id res chain seq x y z
N MET A 1 5.83 -8.70 -24.27
CA MET A 1 5.57 -8.95 -23.43
C MET A 1 6.02 -8.36 -22.46
N SER A 2 5.75 -7.85 -22.02
CA SER A 2 6.15 -7.19 -21.06
C SER A 2 6.32 -7.87 -19.91
N ALA A 3 6.84 -8.76 -19.95
CA ALA A 3 7.00 -9.61 -18.91
C ALA A 3 7.62 -9.07 -17.73
N GLN A 4 8.13 -7.96 -17.88
CA GLN A 4 8.88 -7.37 -16.85
C GLN A 4 8.17 -7.27 -15.56
N THR A 5 6.88 -7.28 -15.55
CA THR A 5 6.16 -7.08 -14.34
C THR A 5 5.57 -8.35 -13.80
N GLN A 6 6.05 -9.48 -14.27
CA GLN A 6 5.54 -10.73 -13.77
C GLN A 6 6.10 -11.04 -12.39
N ARG A 7 5.28 -11.60 -11.53
CA ARG A 7 5.79 -12.08 -10.26
C ARG A 7 6.61 -13.34 -10.52
N ALA A 8 7.68 -13.51 -9.75
CA ALA A 8 8.58 -14.65 -9.93
C ALA A 8 7.88 -15.97 -9.65
N ASP A 9 6.94 -15.98 -8.70
CA ASP A 9 6.25 -17.19 -8.30
C ASP A 9 4.81 -16.81 -7.94
N PRO A 10 3.82 -17.38 -8.61
CA PRO A 10 2.42 -17.04 -8.30
C PRO A 10 2.00 -17.31 -6.86
N ALA A 11 2.74 -18.19 -6.16
CA ALA A 11 2.43 -18.46 -4.76
C ALA A 11 2.96 -17.38 -3.82
N ARG A 12 3.83 -16.49 -4.31
CA ARG A 12 4.39 -15.42 -3.49
C ARG A 12 3.55 -14.17 -3.65
N LEU A 13 3.40 -13.41 -2.59
CA LEU A 13 2.70 -12.13 -2.67
C LEU A 13 3.55 -11.13 -3.44
N LEU A 14 2.89 -10.30 -4.23
CA LEU A 14 3.54 -9.22 -4.95
C LEU A 14 3.05 -7.90 -4.35
N VAL A 15 3.98 -7.09 -3.84
CA VAL A 15 3.66 -5.82 -3.18
C VAL A 15 4.27 -4.68 -4.00
N LEU A 16 3.46 -3.67 -4.29
CA LEU A 16 3.95 -2.45 -4.93
C LEU A 16 4.21 -1.43 -3.84
N VAL A 17 5.44 -0.92 -3.77
CA VAL A 17 5.82 0.13 -2.83
C VAL A 17 6.02 1.42 -3.61
N ALA A 18 5.18 2.41 -3.35
CA ALA A 18 5.23 3.69 -4.04
C ALA A 18 5.63 4.78 -3.04
N ASP A 19 6.84 5.29 -3.17
CA ASP A 19 7.39 6.30 -2.26
C ASP A 19 8.53 7.00 -2.99
N ASP A 20 8.59 8.33 -2.92
CA ASP A 20 9.61 9.06 -3.64
C ASP A 20 10.97 9.07 -2.92
N GLU A 21 11.05 8.56 -1.70
CA GLU A 21 12.29 8.50 -0.94
C GLU A 21 12.98 7.17 -1.15
N PRO A 22 14.12 7.13 -1.86
CA PRO A 22 14.80 5.86 -2.11
C PRO A 22 15.13 5.03 -0.87
N PRO A 23 15.56 5.65 0.26
CA PRO A 23 15.83 4.83 1.45
C PRO A 23 14.59 4.10 1.98
N ILE A 24 13.42 4.72 1.88
CA ILE A 24 12.19 4.09 2.35
C ILE A 24 11.83 2.92 1.44
N ARG A 25 11.95 3.12 0.11
CA ARG A 25 11.67 2.02 -0.83
C ARG A 25 12.59 0.84 -0.57
N LEU A 26 13.88 1.12 -0.33
CA LEU A 26 14.85 0.05 -0.06
C LEU A 26 14.53 -0.67 1.24
N LEU A 27 14.17 0.07 2.28
CA LEU A 27 13.81 -0.51 3.57
C LEU A 27 12.63 -1.47 3.42
N CYS A 28 11.61 -1.04 2.71
CA CYS A 28 10.44 -1.89 2.46
C CYS A 28 10.82 -3.11 1.63
N GLN A 29 11.59 -2.90 0.56
CA GLN A 29 12.04 -3.98 -0.33
C GLN A 29 12.75 -5.07 0.46
N VAL A 30 13.73 -4.70 1.28
CA VAL A 30 14.53 -5.66 2.01
C VAL A 30 13.66 -6.46 2.97
N ASN A 31 12.82 -5.76 3.73
CA ASN A 31 12.02 -6.44 4.76
C ASN A 31 10.93 -7.33 4.18
N LEU A 32 10.33 -6.91 3.09
CA LEU A 32 9.32 -7.74 2.44
C LEU A 32 9.96 -8.92 1.71
N ALA A 33 11.11 -8.71 1.08
CA ALA A 33 11.81 -9.78 0.37
C ALA A 33 12.28 -10.87 1.33
N VAL A 34 12.78 -10.49 2.51
CA VAL A 34 13.20 -11.45 3.52
C VAL A 34 12.02 -12.33 3.95
N ALA A 35 10.82 -11.77 3.95
CA ALA A 35 9.62 -12.52 4.31
C ALA A 35 9.07 -13.35 3.15
N GLY A 36 9.74 -13.37 2.01
CA GLY A 36 9.34 -14.20 0.89
C GLY A 36 8.41 -13.53 -0.10
N MET A 37 8.29 -12.22 -0.06
CA MET A 37 7.41 -11.48 -0.98
C MET A 37 8.21 -10.90 -2.13
N ASP A 38 7.56 -10.75 -3.28
CA ASP A 38 8.14 -10.04 -4.41
C ASP A 38 7.71 -8.58 -4.32
N VAL A 39 8.60 -7.67 -4.70
CA VAL A 39 8.36 -6.23 -4.52
C VAL A 39 8.61 -5.48 -5.82
N LEU A 40 7.66 -4.62 -6.18
CA LEU A 40 7.84 -3.65 -7.23
C LEU A 40 7.98 -2.28 -6.57
N GLN A 41 8.81 -1.41 -7.13
CA GLN A 41 9.02 -0.09 -6.58
C GLN A 41 8.60 0.97 -7.59
N ALA A 42 7.90 1.99 -7.10
CA ALA A 42 7.55 3.16 -7.88
C ALA A 42 8.06 4.40 -7.15
N ALA A 43 8.70 5.29 -7.88
CA ALA A 43 9.27 6.50 -7.31
C ALA A 43 8.31 7.69 -7.38
N ASP A 44 7.22 7.57 -8.11
CA ASP A 44 6.22 8.63 -8.20
C ASP A 44 4.85 8.02 -8.49
N GLY A 45 3.82 8.86 -8.43
CA GLY A 45 2.44 8.39 -8.57
C GLY A 45 2.09 7.87 -9.95
N GLY A 46 2.66 8.48 -10.99
CA GLY A 46 2.41 8.01 -12.36
C GLY A 46 2.93 6.60 -12.55
N GLU A 47 4.14 6.34 -12.08
CA GLU A 47 4.73 5.02 -12.17
C GLU A 47 3.92 4.01 -11.35
N ALA A 48 3.44 4.44 -10.18
CA ALA A 48 2.65 3.57 -9.31
C ALA A 48 1.35 3.13 -10.01
N ILE A 49 0.66 4.06 -10.66
CA ILE A 49 -0.56 3.75 -11.37
C ILE A 49 -0.28 2.76 -12.51
N GLU A 50 0.77 3.02 -13.25
CA GLU A 50 1.13 2.18 -14.39
C GLU A 50 1.48 0.77 -13.95
N LEU A 51 2.29 0.63 -12.91
CA LEU A 51 2.67 -0.67 -12.39
C LEU A 51 1.49 -1.43 -11.78
N ALA A 52 0.60 -0.73 -11.10
CA ALA A 52 -0.59 -1.38 -10.55
C ALA A 52 -1.45 -1.97 -11.66
N ARG A 53 -1.60 -1.23 -12.75
CA ARG A 53 -2.41 -1.68 -13.89
C ARG A 53 -1.78 -2.85 -14.62
N SER A 54 -0.46 -2.81 -14.80
CA SER A 54 0.22 -3.83 -15.61
C SER A 54 0.56 -5.08 -14.83
N SER A 55 0.78 -4.97 -13.52
CA SER A 55 1.29 -6.09 -12.73
C SER A 55 0.28 -6.69 -11.78
N ALA A 56 -0.82 -6.01 -11.51
CA ALA A 56 -1.86 -6.44 -10.58
C ALA A 56 -1.28 -6.93 -9.26
N PRO A 57 -0.61 -6.06 -8.49
CA PRO A 57 -0.04 -6.48 -7.21
C PRO A 57 -1.13 -6.88 -6.22
N ASP A 58 -0.74 -7.63 -5.21
CA ASP A 58 -1.66 -8.07 -4.17
C ASP A 58 -1.96 -6.96 -3.17
N LEU A 59 -1.09 -5.96 -3.08
CA LEU A 59 -1.27 -4.82 -2.17
C LEU A 59 -0.38 -3.68 -2.61
N VAL A 60 -0.82 -2.45 -2.38
CA VAL A 60 -0.03 -1.25 -2.64
C VAL A 60 0.25 -0.55 -1.31
N LEU A 61 1.54 -0.35 -1.00
CA LEU A 61 1.96 0.55 0.08
C LEU A 61 2.23 1.89 -0.58
N LEU A 62 1.53 2.92 -0.15
CA LEU A 62 1.44 4.16 -0.93
C LEU A 62 1.71 5.37 -0.07
N ASP A 63 2.76 6.13 -0.39
CA ASP A 63 3.05 7.39 0.27
C ASP A 63 2.08 8.46 -0.23
N LEU A 64 1.62 9.31 0.67
CA LEU A 64 0.74 10.41 0.29
C LEU A 64 1.50 11.54 -0.40
N MET A 65 2.73 11.79 0.04
CA MET A 65 3.46 12.97 -0.40
C MET A 65 4.49 12.62 -1.46
N MET A 66 4.07 12.60 -2.70
CA MET A 66 4.96 12.36 -3.83
C MET A 66 4.82 13.51 -4.83
N PRO A 67 5.88 13.81 -5.58
CA PRO A 67 5.81 14.92 -6.55
C PRO A 67 4.88 14.58 -7.72
N ARG A 68 4.33 15.62 -8.31
CA ARG A 68 3.46 15.56 -9.49
C ARG A 68 2.14 14.87 -9.22
N VAL A 69 2.13 13.56 -9.05
CA VAL A 69 0.90 12.82 -8.77
C VAL A 69 1.03 12.27 -7.35
N ASP A 70 0.28 12.82 -6.44
CA ASP A 70 0.38 12.43 -5.02
C ASP A 70 -0.39 11.14 -4.74
N GLY A 71 -0.27 10.64 -3.52
CA GLY A 71 -0.89 9.38 -3.14
C GLY A 71 -2.42 9.41 -3.15
N TRP A 72 -3.01 10.57 -2.86
CA TRP A 72 -4.47 10.70 -2.93
C TRP A 72 -4.95 10.45 -4.36
N THR A 73 -4.27 11.05 -5.32
CA THR A 73 -4.63 10.89 -6.73
C THR A 73 -4.42 9.45 -7.19
N VAL A 74 -3.33 8.82 -6.74
CA VAL A 74 -3.10 7.40 -7.07
C VAL A 74 -4.26 6.56 -6.55
N ALA A 75 -4.65 6.75 -5.30
CA ALA A 75 -5.73 5.97 -4.71
C ALA A 75 -7.05 6.17 -5.46
N GLU A 76 -7.34 7.41 -5.84
CA GLU A 76 -8.55 7.71 -6.62
C GLU A 76 -8.53 7.04 -7.98
N GLU A 77 -7.39 7.11 -8.68
CA GLU A 77 -7.26 6.51 -9.99
C GLU A 77 -7.39 4.99 -9.94
N LEU A 78 -6.75 4.37 -8.95
CA LEU A 78 -6.83 2.92 -8.82
C LEU A 78 -8.24 2.48 -8.44
N GLY A 79 -8.92 3.25 -7.60
CA GLY A 79 -10.29 2.93 -7.21
C GLY A 79 -11.32 3.10 -8.31
N ALA A 80 -11.02 3.93 -9.31
CA ALA A 80 -11.91 4.18 -10.43
C ALA A 80 -11.72 3.21 -11.61
N ASP A 81 -10.67 2.40 -11.57
CA ASP A 81 -10.33 1.51 -12.69
C ASP A 81 -10.70 0.07 -12.31
N GLU A 82 -11.49 -0.59 -13.15
CA GLU A 82 -11.92 -1.97 -12.89
C GLU A 82 -10.75 -2.92 -12.70
N ARG A 83 -9.62 -2.65 -13.32
CA ARG A 83 -8.46 -3.53 -13.23
C ARG A 83 -7.77 -3.46 -11.88
N THR A 84 -7.96 -2.37 -11.13
CA THR A 84 -7.17 -2.13 -9.91
C THR A 84 -8.02 -1.84 -8.68
N ARG A 85 -9.32 -1.65 -8.82
CA ARG A 85 -10.15 -1.18 -7.70
C ARG A 85 -10.22 -2.16 -6.54
N GLU A 86 -9.93 -3.45 -6.78
CA GLU A 86 -9.96 -4.44 -5.71
C GLU A 86 -8.61 -4.61 -5.03
N ILE A 87 -7.57 -3.94 -5.50
CA ILE A 87 -6.25 -4.05 -4.88
C ILE A 87 -6.25 -3.27 -3.57
N PRO A 88 -5.93 -3.90 -2.44
CA PRO A 88 -5.90 -3.19 -1.16
C PRO A 88 -4.80 -2.14 -1.15
N ILE A 89 -5.11 -0.98 -0.57
CA ILE A 89 -4.16 0.12 -0.43
C ILE A 89 -3.95 0.38 1.05
N VAL A 90 -2.69 0.47 1.46
CA VAL A 90 -2.31 0.90 2.79
C VAL A 90 -1.40 2.11 2.61
N PHE A 91 -1.78 3.24 3.19
CA PHE A 91 -0.95 4.45 3.11
C PHE A 91 0.23 4.35 4.06
N LEU A 92 1.36 4.91 3.63
CA LEU A 92 2.59 4.92 4.40
C LEU A 92 3.14 6.34 4.33
N THR A 93 2.99 7.11 5.39
CA THR A 93 3.24 8.54 5.29
C THR A 93 3.70 9.15 6.61
N ALA A 94 4.38 10.30 6.53
CA ALA A 94 4.75 11.08 7.71
C ALA A 94 3.63 11.99 8.19
N ARG A 95 2.54 12.13 7.42
CA ARG A 95 1.43 13.01 7.81
C ARG A 95 0.41 12.23 8.63
N ALA A 96 -0.04 12.85 9.73
CA ALA A 96 -0.90 12.15 10.67
C ALA A 96 -2.03 13.04 11.18
N THR A 97 -2.69 13.77 10.27
CA THR A 97 -3.82 14.59 10.70
C THR A 97 -5.10 13.76 10.71
N THR A 98 -6.04 14.16 11.56
CA THR A 98 -7.36 13.55 11.60
C THR A 98 -8.04 13.63 10.23
N GLU A 99 -7.87 14.77 9.57
CA GLU A 99 -8.48 14.97 8.26
C GLU A 99 -7.92 14.00 7.22
N ASP A 100 -6.60 13.82 7.21
CA ASP A 100 -5.97 12.87 6.28
C ASP A 100 -6.44 11.46 6.52
N ARG A 101 -6.56 11.06 7.79
CA ARG A 101 -7.03 9.73 8.11
C ARG A 101 -8.48 9.53 7.66
N ARG A 102 -9.32 10.53 7.86
CA ARG A 102 -10.71 10.45 7.38
C ARG A 102 -10.78 10.34 5.87
N ARG A 103 -9.90 11.06 5.18
CA ARG A 103 -9.85 11.01 3.73
C ARG A 103 -9.44 9.62 3.25
N ALA A 104 -8.45 9.03 3.92
CA ALA A 104 -8.01 7.68 3.60
C ALA A 104 -9.14 6.68 3.78
N GLU A 105 -9.90 6.81 4.86
CA GLU A 105 -11.05 5.95 5.12
C GLU A 105 -12.10 6.08 4.02
N LYS A 106 -12.37 7.30 3.58
CA LYS A 106 -13.35 7.52 2.52
C LYS A 106 -12.93 6.90 1.21
N LEU A 107 -11.64 6.85 0.94
CA LEU A 107 -11.12 6.23 -0.27
C LEU A 107 -11.09 4.71 -0.17
N GLY A 108 -11.44 4.14 0.97
CA GLY A 108 -11.50 2.70 1.14
C GLY A 108 -10.17 2.06 1.47
N ALA A 109 -9.18 2.85 1.93
CA ALA A 109 -7.88 2.30 2.32
C ALA A 109 -8.05 1.30 3.45
N LEU A 110 -7.19 0.29 3.48
CA LEU A 110 -7.23 -0.74 4.50
C LEU A 110 -6.37 -0.38 5.71
N GLY A 111 -5.53 0.63 5.59
CA GLY A 111 -4.68 1.05 6.69
C GLY A 111 -3.93 2.32 6.39
N TYR A 112 -3.27 2.85 7.43
CA TYR A 112 -2.59 4.14 7.37
C TYR A 112 -1.43 4.03 8.35
N ILE A 113 -0.24 3.80 7.86
CA ILE A 113 0.94 3.57 8.68
C ILE A 113 1.79 4.83 8.72
N LEU A 114 2.18 5.25 9.92
CA LEU A 114 2.98 6.46 10.09
C LEU A 114 4.47 6.17 9.99
N LYS A 115 5.20 7.06 9.33
CA LYS A 115 6.66 7.07 9.35
C LYS A 115 7.12 7.86 10.58
N PRO A 116 8.16 7.45 11.27
CA PRO A 116 8.92 6.22 11.06
C PRO A 116 8.15 5.00 11.57
N PHE A 117 8.30 3.90 10.90
CA PHE A 117 7.61 2.67 11.25
C PHE A 117 8.62 1.56 11.55
N ASP A 118 8.16 0.50 12.21
CA ASP A 118 9.01 -0.65 12.48
C ASP A 118 9.00 -1.57 11.24
N PRO A 119 10.09 -1.64 10.49
CA PRO A 119 10.07 -2.39 9.22
C PRO A 119 9.83 -3.88 9.40
N VAL A 120 10.13 -4.44 10.57
CA VAL A 120 9.93 -5.86 10.83
C VAL A 120 8.44 -6.20 10.86
N ARG A 121 7.60 -5.22 11.17
CA ARG A 121 6.15 -5.44 11.25
C ARG A 121 5.45 -5.34 9.91
N LEU A 122 6.16 -4.87 8.88
CA LEU A 122 5.53 -4.58 7.60
C LEU A 122 5.00 -5.83 6.92
N ALA A 123 5.82 -6.89 6.83
CA ALA A 123 5.39 -8.12 6.16
C ALA A 123 4.21 -8.79 6.86
N PRO A 124 4.18 -8.90 8.20
CA PRO A 124 2.99 -9.44 8.86
C PRO A 124 1.72 -8.63 8.59
N LEU A 125 1.83 -7.29 8.52
CA LEU A 125 0.68 -6.46 8.22
C LEU A 125 0.19 -6.68 6.80
N VAL A 126 1.12 -6.75 5.84
CA VAL A 126 0.76 -7.02 4.44
C VAL A 126 0.05 -8.36 4.33
N THR A 127 0.61 -9.40 4.96
CA THR A 127 0.01 -10.73 4.93
C THR A 127 -1.41 -10.71 5.51
N GLN A 128 -1.59 -10.06 6.64
CA GLN A 128 -2.90 -9.96 7.29
C GLN A 128 -3.92 -9.31 6.35
N VAL A 129 -3.56 -8.18 5.75
CA VAL A 129 -4.49 -7.44 4.90
C VAL A 129 -4.84 -8.28 3.66
N VAL A 130 -3.84 -8.85 3.01
CA VAL A 130 -4.08 -9.61 1.78
C VAL A 130 -4.94 -10.83 2.07
N GLU A 131 -4.64 -11.56 3.13
CA GLU A 131 -5.40 -12.76 3.47
C GLU A 131 -6.84 -12.44 3.85
N ARG A 132 -7.05 -11.36 4.63
CA ARG A 132 -8.41 -10.97 5.02
C ARG A 132 -9.20 -10.52 3.80
N CYS A 133 -8.58 -9.75 2.91
CA CYS A 133 -9.26 -9.32 1.68
C CYS A 133 -9.59 -10.50 0.78
N ALA A 134 -8.70 -11.48 0.69
CA ALA A 134 -8.94 -12.67 -0.13
C ALA A 134 -10.12 -13.49 0.39
N ARG A 135 -10.41 -13.40 1.69
CA ARG A 135 -11.56 -14.08 2.28
C ARG A 135 -12.83 -13.25 2.23
N GLY A 136 -12.82 -12.10 1.55
CA GLY A 136 -13.98 -11.24 1.47
C GLY A 136 -14.22 -10.40 2.72
N GLU A 137 -13.18 -10.22 3.55
CA GLU A 137 -13.31 -9.52 4.83
C GLU A 137 -12.77 -8.09 4.82
N ALA A 138 -12.66 -7.48 3.65
CA ALA A 138 -12.10 -6.13 3.58
C ALA A 138 -12.92 -5.13 4.40
N ASP A 139 -14.25 -5.18 4.30
CA ASP A 139 -15.10 -4.26 5.05
C ASP A 139 -14.99 -4.49 6.55
N ALA A 140 -14.89 -5.75 6.98
CA ALA A 140 -14.71 -6.06 8.39
C ALA A 140 -13.38 -5.51 8.88
N LEU A 141 -12.32 -5.68 8.09
CA LEU A 141 -11.00 -5.19 8.45
C LEU A 141 -10.99 -3.67 8.58
N ARG A 142 -11.67 -2.96 7.68
CA ARG A 142 -11.78 -1.51 7.76
C ARG A 142 -12.46 -1.07 9.06
N LYS A 143 -13.51 -1.79 9.47
CA LYS A 143 -14.28 -1.43 10.66
C LYS A 143 -13.53 -1.71 11.95
N GLU A 144 -12.64 -2.69 11.96
CA GLU A 144 -11.90 -3.03 13.19
C GLU A 144 -10.98 -1.93 13.66
N ARG A 145 -10.43 -1.16 12.72
CA ARG A 145 -9.51 -0.07 13.06
C ARG A 145 -8.39 -0.52 13.98
N SER A 146 -7.76 -1.62 13.59
CA SER A 146 -6.63 -2.15 14.33
C SER A 146 -5.56 -1.08 14.55
N PRO A 147 -5.01 -0.93 15.75
CA PRO A 147 -3.97 0.08 16.00
C PRO A 147 -2.73 -0.06 15.13
N GLN A 148 -2.45 -1.27 14.64
CA GLN A 148 -1.32 -1.48 13.74
C GLN A 148 -1.58 -0.88 12.37
N LEU A 149 -2.85 -0.83 11.94
CA LEU A 149 -3.21 -0.30 10.63
C LEU A 149 -3.79 1.10 10.69
N TRP A 150 -4.30 1.51 11.83
CA TRP A 150 -4.92 2.84 11.99
C TRP A 150 -4.43 3.46 13.29
N PRO A 151 -3.30 4.16 13.26
CA PRO A 151 -2.77 4.75 14.49
C PRO A 151 -3.71 5.82 15.05
N ALA A 152 -3.57 6.07 16.33
CA ALA A 152 -4.37 7.10 16.98
C ALA A 152 -4.02 8.47 16.40
N ASP A 153 -4.97 9.40 16.50
CA ASP A 153 -4.73 10.75 16.05
C ASP A 153 -3.61 11.39 16.86
N LEU A 154 -2.68 11.99 16.18
CA LEU A 154 -1.60 12.71 16.85
C LEU A 154 -1.94 14.18 17.09
N GLU A 155 -3.06 14.61 16.56
CA GLU A 155 -3.47 16.00 16.76
C GLU A 155 -4.21 16.19 18.07
N GLY A 156 -4.46 15.23 18.77
CA GLY A 156 -5.10 15.33 20.07
C GLY A 156 -6.54 15.50 20.04
#